data_03bfc51725d90617b4f977f1ff118e8f
#
_entry.id   03bfc51725d90617b4f977f1ff118e8f
#
_cell.length_a   1.000
_cell.length_b   1.000
_cell.length_c   1.000
_cell.angle_alpha   90.00
_cell.angle_beta   90.00
_cell.angle_gamma   90.00
#
_symmetry.space_group_name_H-M   'P 1'
#
loop_
_entity.id
_entity.type
_entity.pdbx_description
1 polymer ?
#
loop_
_entity_poly.entity_id
_entity_poly.type
_entity_poly.pdbx_seq_one_letter_code
_entity_poly.pdbx_strand_id
1 'polypeptide(L)'
;MMIRISDYIQAIRERCPSFKGRVAGASAWAVDSLVRVEAPDLPAAYVVLENEQGGEYSLNGEYLQNVDVSLAVIVLVANQNNEELRGQGDLEQIDKIRGELFRAILFWSPDPKHLEKLAYDGAEVIYLDPERMAYRFDFKTMYRLDYSDTYQEKLYKSYPDFKENDLELKQDGLSEKIKILLEQSK
;
A
#
# COMPACT_ATOMS: atom_id res chain seq x y z
N MET A 1 6.56 8.09 -3.02
CA MET A 1 6.94 6.63 -3.00
C MET A 1 5.69 5.81 -3.01
N MET A 2 5.53 4.87 -3.95
CA MET A 2 4.32 4.04 -4.10
C MET A 2 4.29 2.91 -3.09
N ILE A 3 3.09 2.38 -2.81
CA ILE A 3 2.91 1.19 -1.97
C ILE A 3 3.63 -0.03 -2.56
N ARG A 4 4.30 -0.82 -1.72
CA ARG A 4 4.97 -2.06 -2.13
C ARG A 4 4.32 -3.25 -1.43
N ILE A 5 3.64 -4.07 -2.21
CA ILE A 5 2.97 -5.29 -1.72
C ILE A 5 3.94 -6.26 -1.07
N SER A 6 5.20 -6.31 -1.56
CA SER A 6 6.28 -7.13 -0.96
C SER A 6 6.48 -6.87 0.54
N ASP A 7 6.30 -5.64 0.99
CA ASP A 7 6.51 -5.27 2.39
C ASP A 7 5.41 -5.88 3.29
N TYR A 8 4.16 -5.89 2.80
CA TYR A 8 3.04 -6.54 3.49
C TYR A 8 3.17 -8.06 3.47
N ILE A 9 3.58 -8.66 2.34
CA ILE A 9 3.88 -10.10 2.24
C ILE A 9 4.93 -10.49 3.28
N GLN A 10 6.02 -9.73 3.37
CA GLN A 10 7.10 -10.01 4.30
C GLN A 10 6.64 -9.86 5.77
N ALA A 11 5.90 -8.80 6.08
CA ALA A 11 5.38 -8.59 7.43
C ALA A 11 4.45 -9.73 7.88
N ILE A 12 3.57 -10.21 6.99
CA ILE A 12 2.67 -11.34 7.30
C ILE A 12 3.47 -12.64 7.44
N ARG A 13 4.48 -12.90 6.59
CA ARG A 13 5.35 -14.08 6.71
C ARG A 13 6.04 -14.16 8.05
N GLU A 14 6.55 -13.04 8.53
CA GLU A 14 7.31 -12.96 9.78
C GLU A 14 6.43 -13.00 11.03
N ARG A 15 5.22 -12.43 10.95
CA ARG A 15 4.41 -12.15 12.13
C ARG A 15 3.18 -13.05 12.28
N CYS A 16 2.83 -13.83 11.24
CA CYS A 16 1.70 -14.77 11.26
C CYS A 16 2.19 -16.22 11.22
N PRO A 17 2.42 -16.87 12.36
CA PRO A 17 2.97 -18.21 12.43
C PRO A 17 2.06 -19.28 11.83
N SER A 18 0.75 -19.07 11.78
CA SER A 18 -0.20 -20.02 11.20
C SER A 18 0.12 -20.34 9.73
N PHE A 19 0.65 -19.40 8.97
CA PHE A 19 0.98 -19.63 7.56
C PHE A 19 2.31 -20.36 7.35
N LYS A 20 3.16 -20.49 8.36
CA LYS A 20 4.50 -21.13 8.24
C LYS A 20 5.30 -20.59 7.05
N GLY A 21 5.20 -19.29 6.76
CA GLY A 21 5.84 -18.62 5.63
C GLY A 21 5.11 -18.74 4.28
N ARG A 22 3.98 -19.45 4.18
CA ARG A 22 3.18 -19.59 2.95
C ARG A 22 2.32 -18.35 2.69
N VAL A 23 2.99 -17.27 2.32
CA VAL A 23 2.38 -16.00 1.95
C VAL A 23 2.92 -15.55 0.60
N ALA A 24 2.07 -15.23 -0.35
CA ALA A 24 2.43 -14.88 -1.72
C ALA A 24 1.63 -13.67 -2.22
N GLY A 25 1.85 -13.25 -3.45
CA GLY A 25 1.12 -12.16 -4.11
C GLY A 25 0.02 -12.65 -5.03
N ALA A 26 -0.66 -11.71 -5.71
CA ALA A 26 -1.82 -11.95 -6.58
C ALA A 26 -1.59 -12.99 -7.69
N SER A 27 -0.42 -13.01 -8.31
CA SER A 27 -0.13 -13.97 -9.39
C SER A 27 -0.11 -15.41 -8.92
N ALA A 28 0.36 -15.67 -7.69
CA ALA A 28 0.30 -16.99 -7.09
C ALA A 28 -1.15 -17.38 -6.78
N TRP A 29 -1.97 -16.45 -6.25
CA TRP A 29 -3.41 -16.68 -6.07
C TRP A 29 -4.10 -17.10 -7.37
N ALA A 30 -3.82 -16.41 -8.49
CA ALA A 30 -4.41 -16.73 -9.78
C ALA A 30 -4.07 -18.16 -10.26
N VAL A 31 -2.86 -18.64 -9.96
CA VAL A 31 -2.45 -20.03 -10.26
C VAL A 31 -3.08 -21.00 -9.27
N ASP A 32 -2.95 -20.74 -7.97
CA ASP A 32 -3.36 -21.64 -6.90
C ASP A 32 -4.89 -21.78 -6.79
N SER A 33 -5.64 -20.76 -7.20
CA SER A 33 -7.12 -20.85 -7.30
C SER A 33 -7.58 -21.77 -8.43
N LEU A 34 -6.79 -21.95 -9.48
CA LEU A 34 -7.05 -22.84 -10.60
C LEU A 34 -6.48 -24.25 -10.38
N VAL A 35 -5.33 -24.33 -9.67
CA VAL A 35 -4.69 -25.58 -9.31
C VAL A 35 -5.08 -25.92 -7.87
N ARG A 36 -5.44 -27.18 -7.64
CA ARG A 36 -5.82 -27.66 -6.30
C ARG A 36 -4.59 -27.63 -5.39
N VAL A 37 -4.51 -26.62 -4.49
CA VAL A 37 -3.50 -26.61 -3.43
C VAL A 37 -3.82 -27.74 -2.47
N GLU A 38 -2.87 -28.64 -2.23
CA GLU A 38 -3.08 -29.79 -1.34
C GLU A 38 -3.24 -29.37 0.12
N ALA A 39 -4.04 -30.08 0.88
CA ALA A 39 -4.30 -29.80 2.30
C ALA A 39 -3.03 -29.64 3.19
N PRO A 40 -1.93 -30.36 2.96
CA PRO A 40 -0.69 -30.16 3.72
C PRO A 40 -0.06 -28.76 3.58
N ASP A 41 -0.37 -28.06 2.49
CA ASP A 41 0.15 -26.72 2.20
C ASP A 41 -0.78 -25.61 2.71
N LEU A 42 -1.84 -25.94 3.42
CA LEU A 42 -2.75 -25.00 4.04
C LEU A 42 -2.47 -24.84 5.56
N PRO A 43 -2.78 -23.71 6.16
CA PRO A 43 -3.26 -22.48 5.54
C PRO A 43 -2.20 -21.73 4.74
N ALA A 44 -2.65 -21.01 3.71
CA ALA A 44 -1.84 -20.12 2.90
C ALA A 44 -2.52 -18.74 2.80
N ALA A 45 -1.74 -17.69 2.55
CA ALA A 45 -2.25 -16.33 2.38
C ALA A 45 -1.72 -15.70 1.09
N TYR A 46 -2.56 -14.85 0.47
CA TYR A 46 -2.24 -14.13 -0.75
C TYR A 46 -2.58 -12.65 -0.57
N VAL A 47 -1.58 -11.80 -0.74
CA VAL A 47 -1.75 -10.34 -0.65
C VAL A 47 -1.99 -9.77 -2.05
N VAL A 48 -3.10 -9.09 -2.20
CA VAL A 48 -3.57 -8.54 -3.48
C VAL A 48 -3.76 -7.04 -3.34
N LEU A 49 -3.16 -6.27 -4.25
CA LEU A 49 -3.53 -4.88 -4.48
C LEU A 49 -4.75 -4.88 -5.39
N GLU A 50 -5.87 -4.36 -4.90
CA GLU A 50 -7.12 -4.40 -5.65
C GLU A 50 -7.39 -3.13 -6.42
N ASN A 51 -7.20 -2.00 -5.75
CA ASN A 51 -7.51 -0.71 -6.32
C ASN A 51 -6.59 0.37 -5.78
N GLU A 52 -6.24 1.31 -6.65
CA GLU A 52 -5.65 2.59 -6.32
C GLU A 52 -6.49 3.68 -6.95
N GLN A 53 -7.02 4.59 -6.13
CA GLN A 53 -7.88 5.68 -6.60
C GLN A 53 -7.29 7.02 -6.20
N GLY A 54 -6.86 7.80 -7.20
CA GLY A 54 -6.43 9.19 -6.99
C GLY A 54 -7.62 10.07 -6.61
N GLY A 55 -7.47 10.82 -5.53
CA GLY A 55 -8.40 11.89 -5.15
C GLY A 55 -8.18 13.16 -5.97
N GLU A 56 -8.83 14.25 -5.58
CA GLU A 56 -8.59 15.56 -6.17
C GLU A 56 -7.15 16.02 -5.92
N TYR A 57 -6.54 16.66 -6.92
CA TYR A 57 -5.20 17.23 -6.77
C TYR A 57 -5.26 18.71 -6.51
N SER A 58 -4.31 19.24 -5.74
CA SER A 58 -4.14 20.66 -5.48
C SER A 58 -2.94 21.21 -6.27
N LEU A 59 -3.11 22.41 -6.81
CA LEU A 59 -2.06 23.15 -7.54
C LEU A 59 -1.65 24.44 -6.82
N ASN A 60 -1.90 24.57 -5.51
CA ASN A 60 -1.52 25.76 -4.74
C ASN A 60 0.01 25.82 -4.55
N GLY A 61 0.74 26.04 -5.67
CA GLY A 61 2.20 26.14 -5.73
C GLY A 61 2.91 24.82 -6.02
N GLU A 62 2.48 23.72 -5.44
CA GLU A 62 3.08 22.40 -5.65
C GLU A 62 1.99 21.35 -5.91
N TYR A 63 2.33 20.33 -6.70
CA TYR A 63 1.44 19.21 -6.91
C TYR A 63 1.29 18.39 -5.64
N LEU A 64 0.06 18.19 -5.20
CA LEU A 64 -0.30 17.31 -4.10
C LEU A 64 -1.55 16.52 -4.45
N GLN A 65 -1.51 15.20 -4.30
CA GLN A 65 -2.65 14.32 -4.52
C GLN A 65 -2.62 13.17 -3.52
N ASN A 66 -3.73 12.93 -2.85
CA ASN A 66 -3.93 11.72 -2.05
C ASN A 66 -4.39 10.59 -2.95
N VAL A 67 -3.90 9.39 -2.70
CA VAL A 67 -4.28 8.16 -3.40
C VAL A 67 -4.76 7.14 -2.38
N ASP A 68 -6.05 6.81 -2.45
CA ASP A 68 -6.65 5.76 -1.65
C ASP A 68 -6.27 4.39 -2.22
N VAL A 69 -5.95 3.46 -1.34
CA VAL A 69 -5.49 2.12 -1.71
C VAL A 69 -6.30 1.07 -0.98
N SER A 70 -6.83 0.11 -1.73
CA SER A 70 -7.48 -1.09 -1.21
C SER A 70 -6.59 -2.31 -1.37
N LEU A 71 -6.37 -3.01 -0.27
CA LEU A 71 -5.59 -4.24 -0.18
C LEU A 71 -6.48 -5.38 0.29
N ALA A 72 -6.35 -6.56 -0.29
CA ALA A 72 -6.96 -7.78 0.22
C ALA A 72 -5.90 -8.79 0.67
N VAL A 73 -6.20 -9.49 1.76
CA VAL A 73 -5.47 -10.69 2.17
C VAL A 73 -6.43 -11.87 2.06
N ILE A 74 -6.23 -12.70 1.04
CA ILE A 74 -7.02 -13.91 0.81
C ILE A 74 -6.36 -15.05 1.56
N VAL A 75 -7.10 -15.67 2.47
CA VAL A 75 -6.64 -16.79 3.29
C VAL A 75 -7.33 -18.06 2.83
N LEU A 76 -6.54 -19.05 2.43
CA LEU A 76 -7.03 -20.37 2.06
C LEU A 76 -6.78 -21.33 3.23
N VAL A 77 -7.82 -21.99 3.71
CA VAL A 77 -7.77 -23.00 4.78
C VAL A 77 -8.37 -24.32 4.28
N ALA A 78 -7.88 -25.44 4.84
CA ALA A 78 -8.49 -26.73 4.62
C ALA A 78 -9.75 -26.85 5.48
N ASN A 79 -10.85 -27.31 4.89
CA ASN A 79 -12.04 -27.65 5.65
C ASN A 79 -11.76 -28.90 6.50
N GLN A 80 -11.96 -28.77 7.79
CA GLN A 80 -11.90 -29.91 8.70
C GLN A 80 -13.25 -30.63 8.68
N ASN A 81 -13.38 -31.61 7.78
CA ASN A 81 -14.55 -32.48 7.71
C ASN A 81 -14.67 -33.36 8.97
N ASN A 82 -14.89 -32.74 10.12
CA ASN A 82 -15.23 -33.44 11.33
C ASN A 82 -16.76 -33.36 11.54
N GLU A 83 -17.44 -34.49 11.37
CA GLU A 83 -18.89 -34.57 11.55
C GLU A 83 -19.37 -34.05 12.90
N GLU A 84 -18.51 -34.17 13.96
CA GLU A 84 -18.82 -33.69 15.30
C GLU A 84 -18.80 -32.16 15.40
N LEU A 85 -17.90 -31.47 14.66
CA LEU A 85 -17.72 -30.03 14.74
C LEU A 85 -18.60 -29.21 13.77
N ARG A 86 -19.25 -29.86 12.79
CA ARG A 86 -20.19 -29.24 11.84
C ARG A 86 -19.70 -27.89 11.28
N GLY A 87 -18.40 -27.78 10.92
CA GLY A 87 -17.79 -26.57 10.39
C GLY A 87 -17.33 -25.55 11.44
N GLN A 88 -17.47 -25.81 12.74
CA GLN A 88 -16.99 -24.88 13.80
C GLN A 88 -15.47 -24.77 13.81
N GLY A 89 -14.73 -25.86 13.53
CA GLY A 89 -13.27 -25.87 13.51
C GLY A 89 -12.67 -24.92 12.48
N ASP A 90 -13.35 -24.76 11.33
CA ASP A 90 -12.91 -23.86 10.26
C ASP A 90 -13.04 -22.39 10.68
N LEU A 91 -14.13 -22.06 11.37
CA LEU A 91 -14.37 -20.72 11.92
C LEU A 91 -13.36 -20.37 13.02
N GLU A 92 -13.05 -21.31 13.91
CA GLU A 92 -12.01 -21.11 14.95
C GLU A 92 -10.63 -20.87 14.33
N GLN A 93 -10.30 -21.59 13.25
CA GLN A 93 -9.06 -21.38 12.51
C GLN A 93 -9.01 -20.01 11.88
N ILE A 94 -10.09 -19.55 11.24
CA ILE A 94 -10.18 -18.19 10.66
C ILE A 94 -10.09 -17.12 11.75
N ASP A 95 -10.74 -17.30 12.90
CA ASP A 95 -10.66 -16.32 14.01
C ASP A 95 -9.25 -16.21 14.58
N LYS A 96 -8.53 -17.31 14.69
CA LYS A 96 -7.12 -17.32 15.08
C LYS A 96 -6.26 -16.55 14.06
N ILE A 97 -6.43 -16.86 12.76
CA ILE A 97 -5.70 -16.20 11.67
C ILE A 97 -6.02 -14.71 11.63
N ARG A 98 -7.29 -14.33 11.78
CA ARG A 98 -7.72 -12.92 11.89
C ARG A 98 -6.95 -12.19 12.99
N GLY A 99 -6.87 -12.79 14.17
CA GLY A 99 -6.11 -12.22 15.30
C GLY A 99 -4.62 -12.07 15.01
N GLU A 100 -4.01 -13.02 14.29
CA GLU A 100 -2.61 -12.94 13.87
C GLU A 100 -2.41 -11.82 12.82
N LEU A 101 -3.26 -11.76 11.79
CA LEU A 101 -3.23 -10.71 10.77
C LEU A 101 -3.38 -9.31 11.35
N PHE A 102 -4.34 -9.10 12.26
CA PHE A 102 -4.53 -7.81 12.90
C PHE A 102 -3.30 -7.39 13.70
N ARG A 103 -2.70 -8.28 14.45
CA ARG A 103 -1.44 -7.98 15.16
C ARG A 103 -0.25 -7.77 14.23
N ALA A 104 -0.28 -8.37 13.03
CA ALA A 104 0.81 -8.27 12.08
C ALA A 104 0.83 -6.96 11.31
N ILE A 105 -0.32 -6.51 10.80
CA ILE A 105 -0.40 -5.42 9.82
C ILE A 105 -1.40 -4.32 10.15
N LEU A 106 -2.39 -4.55 11.05
CA LEU A 106 -3.37 -3.51 11.38
C LEU A 106 -2.69 -2.33 12.09
N PHE A 107 -3.02 -1.11 11.69
CA PHE A 107 -2.43 0.13 12.19
C PHE A 107 -0.90 0.19 12.02
N TRP A 108 -0.35 -0.54 11.06
CA TRP A 108 1.06 -0.52 10.67
C TRP A 108 1.23 0.08 9.27
N SER A 109 2.38 0.69 9.02
CA SER A 109 2.80 1.18 7.72
C SER A 109 4.27 0.83 7.50
N PRO A 110 4.65 0.31 6.33
CA PRO A 110 6.05 0.09 5.97
C PRO A 110 6.82 1.38 5.76
N ASP A 111 6.14 2.47 5.40
CA ASP A 111 6.72 3.80 5.22
C ASP A 111 5.84 4.88 5.89
N PRO A 112 6.04 5.12 7.20
CA PRO A 112 5.19 6.06 7.96
C PRO A 112 5.26 7.52 7.51
N LYS A 113 6.21 7.90 6.65
CA LYS A 113 6.34 9.27 6.14
C LYS A 113 5.42 9.54 4.95
N HIS A 114 5.21 8.53 4.12
CA HIS A 114 4.51 8.68 2.84
C HIS A 114 3.23 7.85 2.75
N LEU A 115 3.05 6.89 3.64
CA LEU A 115 1.93 5.96 3.62
C LEU A 115 1.22 5.97 4.97
N GLU A 116 -0.09 6.14 4.97
CA GLU A 116 -0.91 6.02 6.18
C GLU A 116 -0.91 4.59 6.73
N LYS A 117 -1.34 4.48 7.98
CA LYS A 117 -1.44 3.19 8.65
C LYS A 117 -2.64 2.41 8.11
N LEU A 118 -2.44 1.10 7.95
CA LEU A 118 -3.45 0.20 7.42
C LEU A 118 -4.67 0.12 8.34
N ALA A 119 -5.86 0.34 7.80
CA ALA A 119 -7.13 0.18 8.48
C ALA A 119 -7.88 -1.07 7.96
N TYR A 120 -8.63 -1.73 8.83
CA TYR A 120 -9.51 -2.83 8.46
C TYR A 120 -10.79 -2.30 7.80
N ASP A 121 -11.21 -2.90 6.68
CA ASP A 121 -12.39 -2.48 5.93
C ASP A 121 -13.52 -3.53 5.92
N GLY A 122 -13.21 -4.80 6.07
CA GLY A 122 -14.21 -5.87 6.09
C GLY A 122 -13.63 -7.24 5.84
N ALA A 123 -14.48 -8.26 5.85
CA ALA A 123 -14.11 -9.61 5.46
C ALA A 123 -15.31 -10.42 5.00
N GLU A 124 -15.07 -11.36 4.09
CA GLU A 124 -16.10 -12.24 3.55
C GLU A 124 -15.53 -13.60 3.15
N VAL A 125 -16.41 -14.60 3.05
CA VAL A 125 -16.11 -15.89 2.42
C VAL A 125 -16.27 -15.71 0.91
N ILE A 126 -15.18 -15.90 0.16
CA ILE A 126 -15.21 -15.77 -1.30
C ILE A 126 -15.30 -17.11 -2.03
N TYR A 127 -14.94 -18.18 -1.34
CA TYR A 127 -15.03 -19.53 -1.88
C TYR A 127 -15.22 -20.57 -0.77
N LEU A 128 -16.04 -21.58 -1.02
CA LEU A 128 -16.27 -22.69 -0.09
C LEU A 128 -16.59 -23.96 -0.88
N ASP A 129 -15.81 -25.00 -0.64
CA ASP A 129 -16.08 -26.36 -1.11
C ASP A 129 -15.91 -27.38 0.05
N PRO A 130 -16.18 -28.70 -0.14
CA PRO A 130 -16.02 -29.69 0.92
C PRO A 130 -14.61 -29.84 1.46
N GLU A 131 -13.58 -29.38 0.77
CA GLU A 131 -12.17 -29.61 1.11
C GLU A 131 -11.47 -28.35 1.61
N ARG A 132 -11.96 -27.16 1.20
CA ARG A 132 -11.28 -25.88 1.51
C ARG A 132 -12.24 -24.70 1.53
N MET A 133 -11.82 -23.65 2.22
CA MET A 133 -12.49 -22.36 2.25
C MET A 133 -11.47 -21.25 1.96
N ALA A 134 -11.86 -20.28 1.14
CA ALA A 134 -11.13 -19.02 0.96
C ALA A 134 -11.89 -17.89 1.65
N TYR A 135 -11.21 -17.22 2.56
CA TYR A 135 -11.70 -16.09 3.33
C TYR A 135 -10.88 -14.86 2.99
N ARG A 136 -11.54 -13.77 2.66
CA ARG A 136 -10.93 -12.50 2.25
C ARG A 136 -11.04 -11.50 3.38
N PHE A 137 -9.93 -10.84 3.69
CA PHE A 137 -9.84 -9.70 4.61
C PHE A 137 -9.47 -8.46 3.82
N ASP A 138 -10.29 -7.42 3.90
CA ASP A 138 -10.09 -6.16 3.21
C ASP A 138 -9.50 -5.11 4.13
N PHE A 139 -8.56 -4.35 3.58
CA PHE A 139 -7.87 -3.28 4.28
C PHE A 139 -7.75 -2.06 3.38
N LYS A 140 -7.69 -0.87 4.02
CA LYS A 140 -7.50 0.41 3.36
C LYS A 140 -6.30 1.15 3.92
N THR A 141 -5.63 1.87 3.04
CA THR A 141 -4.58 2.83 3.39
C THR A 141 -4.59 3.98 2.38
N MET A 142 -3.76 4.99 2.58
CA MET A 142 -3.62 6.13 1.68
C MET A 142 -2.16 6.54 1.60
N TYR A 143 -1.69 6.95 0.44
CA TYR A 143 -0.42 7.63 0.29
C TYR A 143 -0.60 8.96 -0.45
N ARG A 144 0.41 9.81 -0.32
CA ARG A 144 0.41 11.12 -0.96
C ARG A 144 1.46 11.18 -2.06
N LEU A 145 1.01 11.62 -3.24
CA LEU A 145 1.89 12.06 -4.30
C LEU A 145 2.19 13.54 -4.14
N ASP A 146 3.45 13.91 -4.29
CA ASP A 146 3.90 15.30 -4.28
C ASP A 146 4.71 15.62 -5.56
N TYR A 147 5.25 16.83 -5.65
CA TYR A 147 6.01 17.26 -6.83
C TYR A 147 7.20 16.36 -7.14
N SER A 148 7.80 15.71 -6.13
CA SER A 148 8.97 14.81 -6.30
C SER A 148 8.63 13.52 -7.04
N ASP A 149 7.35 13.14 -7.05
CA ASP A 149 6.82 11.99 -7.79
C ASP A 149 6.45 12.34 -9.24
N THR A 150 6.58 13.62 -9.65
CA THR A 150 6.12 14.13 -10.94
C THR A 150 7.28 14.40 -11.91
N TYR A 151 6.93 14.63 -13.19
CA TYR A 151 7.88 15.09 -14.19
C TYR A 151 8.49 16.47 -13.85
N GLN A 152 7.80 17.28 -13.05
CA GLN A 152 8.25 18.61 -12.65
C GLN A 152 9.54 18.58 -11.85
N GLU A 153 9.78 17.53 -11.04
CA GLU A 153 11.04 17.38 -10.31
C GLU A 153 12.27 17.42 -11.24
N LYS A 154 12.17 16.75 -12.41
CA LYS A 154 13.25 16.77 -13.40
C LYS A 154 13.46 18.16 -14.00
N LEU A 155 12.38 18.92 -14.21
CA LEU A 155 12.46 20.29 -14.71
C LEU A 155 13.13 21.19 -13.69
N TYR A 156 12.71 21.15 -12.43
CA TYR A 156 13.32 21.97 -11.36
C TYR A 156 14.81 21.68 -11.18
N LYS A 157 15.19 20.40 -11.22
CA LYS A 157 16.61 20.00 -11.14
C LYS A 157 17.43 20.42 -12.37
N SER A 158 16.80 20.71 -13.49
CA SER A 158 17.46 21.17 -14.73
C SER A 158 17.61 22.71 -14.80
N TYR A 159 16.88 23.46 -13.98
CA TYR A 159 17.04 24.92 -13.94
C TYR A 159 18.34 25.28 -13.19
N PRO A 160 19.12 26.23 -13.73
CA PRO A 160 20.28 26.75 -13.02
C PRO A 160 19.80 27.45 -11.73
N ASP A 161 20.58 27.31 -10.66
CA ASP A 161 20.31 28.05 -9.43
C ASP A 161 20.25 29.55 -9.72
N PHE A 162 19.14 30.18 -9.36
CA PHE A 162 18.98 31.62 -9.51
C PHE A 162 19.90 32.29 -8.48
N LYS A 163 21.03 32.84 -8.96
CA LYS A 163 22.03 33.47 -8.09
C LYS A 163 21.86 34.96 -7.94
N GLU A 164 21.51 35.63 -9.03
CA GLU A 164 21.31 37.09 -9.05
C GLU A 164 20.43 37.51 -10.22
N ASN A 165 19.72 38.60 -10.06
CA ASN A 165 18.96 39.25 -11.13
C ASN A 165 19.36 40.71 -11.22
N ASP A 166 19.85 41.15 -12.38
CA ASP A 166 20.14 42.54 -12.68
C ASP A 166 18.91 43.17 -13.36
N LEU A 167 18.20 44.05 -12.64
CA LEU A 167 17.10 44.83 -13.18
C LEU A 167 17.62 46.21 -13.61
N GLU A 168 17.47 46.52 -14.87
CA GLU A 168 17.72 47.88 -15.41
C GLU A 168 16.39 48.58 -15.62
N LEU A 169 16.10 49.59 -14.80
CA LEU A 169 14.95 50.47 -14.95
C LEU A 169 15.36 51.69 -15.75
N LYS A 170 14.71 51.90 -16.90
CA LYS A 170 14.87 53.09 -17.73
C LYS A 170 13.60 53.91 -17.70
N GLN A 171 13.65 55.07 -17.07
CA GLN A 171 12.59 56.04 -17.08
C GLN A 171 13.18 57.46 -17.30
N ASP A 172 12.70 58.15 -18.30
CA ASP A 172 12.99 59.55 -18.59
C ASP A 172 14.49 59.98 -18.56
N GLY A 173 15.38 59.15 -19.12
CA GLY A 173 16.81 59.46 -19.18
C GLY A 173 17.61 59.09 -17.94
N LEU A 174 17.00 58.63 -16.89
CA LEU A 174 17.62 58.04 -15.74
C LEU A 174 17.68 56.53 -15.88
N SER A 175 18.85 55.92 -15.63
CA SER A 175 19.05 54.49 -15.62
C SER A 175 19.53 54.11 -14.19
N GLU A 176 18.71 53.38 -13.45
CA GLU A 176 19.11 52.76 -12.21
C GLU A 176 19.24 51.24 -12.39
N LYS A 177 20.39 50.70 -11.95
CA LYS A 177 20.63 49.26 -11.90
C LYS A 177 20.39 48.76 -10.49
N ILE A 178 19.42 47.90 -10.33
CA ILE A 178 19.11 47.22 -9.07
C ILE A 178 19.63 45.80 -9.15
N LYS A 179 20.59 45.47 -8.29
CA LYS A 179 21.10 44.09 -8.15
C LYS A 179 20.40 43.42 -6.96
N ILE A 180 19.61 42.42 -7.24
CA ILE A 180 18.98 41.61 -6.20
C ILE A 180 19.86 40.36 -5.96
N LEU A 181 20.48 40.27 -4.81
CA LEU A 181 21.23 39.12 -4.33
C LEU A 181 20.29 38.29 -3.45
N LEU A 182 20.09 37.03 -3.76
CA LEU A 182 19.44 36.11 -2.86
C LEU A 182 20.51 35.49 -1.95
N GLU A 183 20.51 35.87 -0.69
CA GLU A 183 21.29 35.16 0.34
C GLU A 183 20.61 33.81 0.59
N GLN A 184 21.32 32.74 0.28
CA GLN A 184 20.88 31.40 0.68
C GLN A 184 20.99 31.31 2.21
N SER A 185 19.85 31.30 2.91
CA SER A 185 19.83 30.89 4.32
C SER A 185 20.20 29.40 4.39
N LYS A 186 21.30 29.11 5.06
CA LYS A 186 21.77 27.78 5.41
C LYS A 186 20.81 27.05 6.34
#